data_ce8f85b298475effc3ba64f90bd6a39d
#
_entry.id   ce8f85b298475effc3ba64f90bd6a39d
#
_cell.length_a   1.000
_cell.length_b   1.000
_cell.length_c   1.000
_cell.angle_alpha   90.00
_cell.angle_beta   90.00
_cell.angle_gamma   90.00
#
_symmetry.space_group_name_H-M   'P 1'
#
loop_
_entity.id
_entity.type
_entity.pdbx_description
1 polymer ?
#
loop_
_entity_poly.entity_id
_entity_poly.type
_entity_poly.pdbx_seq_one_letter_code
_entity_poly.pdbx_strand_id
1 'polypeptide(L)'
;RVLFRSSSDEMKVAIIANGKPQSRRVASKLFNAFRDDPDFYLTKKNPDVVISIGGDGMLLSAFHMYEKELARVRFVGIHTGHLGFYTDYLDSEVDQLIETLRKDNGDKISYPLLNVTLTLADGRSFTSIALNEAAIKRNEKTMAADVCLNDVLFESFRGDGLSVSTPTGSTAYNKSLGGAVLHPTIEALQLTEIASLNNRVYRTLGSPLIVPKHEKITIYPTRMGSYTLSVDNKTYTNRNVKKVEFSIDQRKISFVASASHTSFWERVRESFIGDMEE
;
A
#
# COMPACT_ATOMS: atom_id res chain seq x y z
N ARG A 1 -18.44 -22.08 25.90
CA ARG A 1 -18.79 -23.01 24.81
C ARG A 1 -17.57 -23.06 23.88
N VAL A 2 -16.74 -24.07 24.05
CA VAL A 2 -15.64 -24.36 23.12
C VAL A 2 -16.31 -24.88 21.87
N LEU A 3 -16.34 -24.06 20.83
CA LEU A 3 -16.73 -24.52 19.49
C LEU A 3 -15.61 -25.42 18.99
N PHE A 4 -15.85 -26.70 18.88
CA PHE A 4 -14.96 -27.62 18.19
C PHE A 4 -14.88 -27.21 16.74
N ARG A 5 -13.70 -26.75 16.31
CA ARG A 5 -13.40 -26.59 14.88
C ARG A 5 -13.45 -27.98 14.25
N SER A 6 -14.18 -28.12 13.16
CA SER A 6 -14.15 -29.33 12.36
C SER A 6 -12.80 -29.39 11.60
N SER A 7 -12.41 -30.55 11.10
CA SER A 7 -11.18 -30.72 10.32
C SER A 7 -11.16 -29.90 9.02
N SER A 8 -12.28 -29.25 8.66
CA SER A 8 -12.40 -28.28 7.57
C SER A 8 -12.03 -26.84 7.98
N ASP A 9 -11.75 -26.61 9.28
CA ASP A 9 -11.54 -25.27 9.86
C ASP A 9 -10.05 -24.98 10.19
N GLU A 10 -9.12 -25.71 9.60
CA GLU A 10 -7.69 -25.37 9.67
C GLU A 10 -7.46 -23.98 9.07
N MET A 11 -6.73 -23.13 9.78
CA MET A 11 -6.29 -21.85 9.23
C MET A 11 -5.13 -22.08 8.26
N LYS A 12 -5.31 -21.69 7.02
CA LYS A 12 -4.27 -21.74 6.00
C LYS A 12 -3.38 -20.50 6.13
N VAL A 13 -2.11 -20.73 6.39
CA VAL A 13 -1.12 -19.68 6.64
C VAL A 13 -0.01 -19.72 5.60
N ALA A 14 0.25 -18.58 4.97
CA ALA A 14 1.43 -18.35 4.15
C ALA A 14 2.45 -17.52 4.93
N ILE A 15 3.72 -17.86 4.81
CA ILE A 15 4.83 -17.12 5.42
C ILE A 15 5.72 -16.59 4.30
N ILE A 16 5.82 -15.26 4.22
CA ILE A 16 6.62 -14.55 3.22
C ILE A 16 7.69 -13.75 3.95
N ALA A 17 8.94 -14.15 3.78
CA ALA A 17 10.06 -13.51 4.45
C ALA A 17 11.03 -12.89 3.44
N ASN A 18 11.69 -11.78 3.83
CA ASN A 18 12.84 -11.31 3.07
C ASN A 18 14.03 -12.27 3.28
N GLY A 19 15.05 -12.17 2.43
CA GLY A 19 16.20 -13.10 2.46
C GLY A 19 17.21 -12.86 3.58
N LYS A 20 16.98 -11.93 4.50
CA LYS A 20 17.92 -11.61 5.57
C LYS A 20 17.95 -12.71 6.63
N PRO A 21 19.13 -13.00 7.25
CA PRO A 21 19.27 -14.06 8.23
C PRO A 21 18.30 -13.98 9.41
N GLN A 22 18.03 -12.77 9.91
CA GLN A 22 17.10 -12.54 11.02
C GLN A 22 15.66 -12.93 10.62
N SER A 23 15.23 -12.57 9.44
CA SER A 23 13.89 -12.93 8.93
C SER A 23 13.78 -14.44 8.70
N ARG A 24 14.83 -15.09 8.23
CA ARG A 24 14.88 -16.56 8.07
C ARG A 24 14.73 -17.27 9.41
N ARG A 25 15.38 -16.77 10.48
CA ARG A 25 15.25 -17.34 11.83
C ARG A 25 13.81 -17.25 12.34
N VAL A 26 13.18 -16.09 12.15
CA VAL A 26 11.77 -15.90 12.52
C VAL A 26 10.85 -16.81 11.71
N ALA A 27 11.07 -16.90 10.41
CA ALA A 27 10.32 -17.81 9.53
C ALA A 27 10.45 -19.27 9.99
N SER A 28 11.66 -19.72 10.31
CA SER A 28 11.92 -21.09 10.79
C SER A 28 11.17 -21.36 12.10
N LYS A 29 11.15 -20.41 13.03
CA LYS A 29 10.41 -20.53 14.29
C LYS A 29 8.90 -20.70 14.04
N LEU A 30 8.34 -19.90 13.12
CA LEU A 30 6.93 -20.01 12.75
C LEU A 30 6.62 -21.34 12.04
N PHE A 31 7.45 -21.74 11.09
CA PHE A 31 7.30 -23.04 10.41
C PHE A 31 7.27 -24.20 11.41
N ASN A 32 8.19 -24.22 12.35
CA ASN A 32 8.24 -25.28 13.36
C ASN A 32 7.02 -25.26 14.27
N ALA A 33 6.53 -24.09 14.65
CA ALA A 33 5.35 -23.95 15.50
C ALA A 33 4.06 -24.38 14.79
N PHE A 34 3.88 -24.00 13.54
CA PHE A 34 2.66 -24.30 12.79
C PHE A 34 2.64 -25.71 12.22
N ARG A 35 3.80 -26.26 11.84
CA ARG A 35 3.89 -27.61 11.26
C ARG A 35 3.29 -28.68 12.14
N ASP A 36 3.53 -28.59 13.44
CA ASP A 36 3.10 -29.59 14.43
C ASP A 36 1.76 -29.24 15.10
N ASP A 37 1.13 -28.13 14.70
CA ASP A 37 -0.13 -27.65 15.24
C ASP A 37 -1.29 -28.04 14.30
N PRO A 38 -2.25 -28.88 14.75
CA PRO A 38 -3.34 -29.34 13.89
C PRO A 38 -4.34 -28.24 13.50
N ASP A 39 -4.31 -27.08 14.17
CA ASP A 39 -5.19 -25.95 13.85
C ASP A 39 -4.69 -25.14 12.67
N PHE A 40 -3.48 -25.39 12.20
CA PHE A 40 -2.85 -24.63 11.11
C PHE A 40 -2.38 -25.52 9.97
N TYR A 41 -2.48 -24.98 8.76
CA TYR A 41 -1.95 -25.60 7.56
C TYR A 41 -1.08 -24.58 6.81
N LEU A 42 0.21 -24.91 6.65
CA LEU A 42 1.17 -24.06 5.93
C LEU A 42 1.01 -24.23 4.43
N THR A 43 0.64 -23.17 3.73
CA THR A 43 0.50 -23.17 2.29
C THR A 43 0.61 -21.75 1.72
N LYS A 44 1.26 -21.62 0.57
CA LYS A 44 1.26 -20.38 -0.21
C LYS A 44 0.06 -20.28 -1.14
N LYS A 45 -0.67 -21.37 -1.33
CA LYS A 45 -1.82 -21.43 -2.22
C LYS A 45 -3.11 -21.23 -1.45
N ASN A 46 -3.86 -20.19 -1.82
CA ASN A 46 -5.13 -19.81 -1.19
C ASN A 46 -5.07 -19.69 0.35
N PRO A 47 -4.13 -18.94 0.91
CA PRO A 47 -4.05 -18.78 2.36
C PRO A 47 -5.21 -17.96 2.90
N ASP A 48 -5.54 -18.17 4.19
CA ASP A 48 -6.47 -17.32 4.94
C ASP A 48 -5.74 -16.14 5.57
N VAL A 49 -4.51 -16.37 6.02
CA VAL A 49 -3.63 -15.37 6.62
C VAL A 49 -2.26 -15.41 5.95
N VAL A 50 -1.74 -14.25 5.62
CA VAL A 50 -0.38 -14.06 5.11
C VAL A 50 0.45 -13.34 6.17
N ILE A 51 1.50 -13.98 6.63
CA ILE A 51 2.47 -13.42 7.56
C ILE A 51 3.66 -12.92 6.74
N SER A 52 3.92 -11.62 6.77
CA SER A 52 5.13 -11.04 6.19
C SER A 52 6.18 -10.83 7.28
N ILE A 53 7.44 -11.15 6.95
CA ILE A 53 8.58 -11.02 7.87
C ILE A 53 9.65 -10.16 7.21
N GLY A 54 9.93 -9.01 7.81
CA GLY A 54 10.88 -8.03 7.29
C GLY A 54 10.53 -6.63 7.72
N GLY A 55 9.97 -5.85 6.83
CA GLY A 55 9.47 -4.51 7.07
C GLY A 55 8.29 -4.20 6.16
N ASP A 56 7.98 -2.93 6.00
CA ASP A 56 6.87 -2.48 5.14
C ASP A 56 7.05 -2.89 3.68
N GLY A 57 8.29 -2.91 3.18
CA GLY A 57 8.59 -3.37 1.83
C GLY A 57 8.22 -4.83 1.60
N MET A 58 8.45 -5.69 2.60
CA MET A 58 8.07 -7.10 2.50
C MET A 58 6.56 -7.29 2.57
N LEU A 59 5.87 -6.52 3.41
CA LEU A 59 4.41 -6.53 3.42
C LEU A 59 3.85 -6.07 2.08
N LEU A 60 4.40 -5.03 1.50
CA LEU A 60 4.00 -4.52 0.19
C LEU A 60 4.15 -5.61 -0.90
N SER A 61 5.27 -6.34 -0.89
CA SER A 61 5.49 -7.46 -1.80
C SER A 61 4.49 -8.60 -1.57
N ALA A 62 4.22 -8.94 -0.32
CA ALA A 62 3.21 -9.95 0.04
C ALA A 62 1.81 -9.54 -0.41
N PHE A 63 1.45 -8.28 -0.24
CA PHE A 63 0.19 -7.72 -0.71
C PHE A 63 0.03 -7.92 -2.22
N HIS A 64 1.02 -7.56 -3.03
CA HIS A 64 0.97 -7.73 -4.48
C HIS A 64 0.96 -9.20 -4.91
N MET A 65 1.57 -10.06 -4.14
CA MET A 65 1.54 -11.51 -4.38
C MET A 65 0.11 -12.09 -4.27
N TYR A 66 -0.71 -11.52 -3.39
CA TYR A 66 -2.08 -11.98 -3.09
C TYR A 66 -3.17 -10.97 -3.45
N GLU A 67 -2.87 -10.01 -4.31
CA GLU A 67 -3.83 -8.94 -4.69
C GLU A 67 -5.11 -9.43 -5.36
N LYS A 68 -5.11 -10.64 -5.89
CA LYS A 68 -6.31 -11.27 -6.49
C LYS A 68 -7.22 -11.95 -5.48
N GLU A 69 -6.78 -12.06 -4.22
CA GLU A 69 -7.45 -12.83 -3.16
C GLU A 69 -7.84 -11.96 -1.96
N LEU A 70 -7.88 -10.64 -2.13
CA LEU A 70 -8.07 -9.67 -1.05
C LEU A 70 -9.40 -9.81 -0.29
N ALA A 71 -10.44 -10.33 -0.93
CA ALA A 71 -11.73 -10.55 -0.29
C ALA A 71 -11.64 -11.54 0.88
N ARG A 72 -10.64 -12.42 0.88
CA ARG A 72 -10.49 -13.51 1.85
C ARG A 72 -9.26 -13.38 2.72
N VAL A 73 -8.15 -12.91 2.15
CA VAL A 73 -6.84 -12.89 2.82
C VAL A 73 -6.76 -11.74 3.82
N ARG A 74 -6.24 -12.05 5.00
CA ARG A 74 -5.81 -11.05 5.98
C ARG A 74 -4.30 -11.11 6.15
N PHE A 75 -3.71 -9.96 6.32
CA PHE A 75 -2.26 -9.80 6.47
C PHE A 75 -1.88 -9.54 7.92
N VAL A 76 -0.69 -9.96 8.30
CA VAL A 76 -0.03 -9.56 9.53
C VAL A 76 1.47 -9.47 9.29
N GLY A 77 2.10 -8.41 9.76
CA GLY A 77 3.53 -8.17 9.55
C GLY A 77 4.35 -8.31 10.83
N ILE A 78 5.50 -8.96 10.71
CA ILE A 78 6.54 -9.00 11.73
C ILE A 78 7.70 -8.16 11.21
N HIS A 79 8.13 -7.15 11.98
CA HIS A 79 9.30 -6.37 11.61
C HIS A 79 10.57 -6.92 12.28
N THR A 80 11.63 -7.01 11.49
CA THR A 80 12.96 -7.46 11.93
C THR A 80 13.97 -6.33 12.03
N GLY A 81 13.49 -5.10 12.03
CA GLY A 81 14.24 -3.87 12.13
C GLY A 81 13.40 -2.80 12.82
N HIS A 82 13.37 -1.60 12.25
CA HIS A 82 12.54 -0.51 12.78
C HIS A 82 11.05 -0.80 12.59
N LEU A 83 10.22 -0.26 13.50
CA LEU A 83 8.77 -0.32 13.40
C LEU A 83 8.31 0.34 12.09
N GLY A 84 7.55 -0.40 11.30
CA GLY A 84 6.91 0.09 10.09
C GLY A 84 5.47 0.54 10.32
N PHE A 85 4.81 0.95 9.24
CA PHE A 85 3.40 1.35 9.27
C PHE A 85 2.45 0.16 9.08
N TYR A 86 2.93 -0.96 8.55
CA TYR A 86 2.13 -2.14 8.22
C TYR A 86 2.45 -3.36 9.07
N THR A 87 3.37 -3.26 10.01
CA THR A 87 3.82 -4.39 10.83
C THR A 87 3.47 -4.17 12.29
N ASP A 88 2.80 -5.15 12.91
CA ASP A 88 2.29 -5.03 14.28
C ASP A 88 3.12 -5.77 15.33
N TYR A 89 4.00 -6.68 14.89
CA TYR A 89 4.77 -7.53 15.79
C TYR A 89 6.27 -7.34 15.59
N LEU A 90 6.99 -7.30 16.71
CA LEU A 90 8.44 -7.44 16.74
C LEU A 90 8.84 -8.90 16.50
N ASP A 91 10.06 -9.12 16.05
CA ASP A 91 10.66 -10.46 15.94
C ASP A 91 10.72 -11.20 17.28
N SER A 92 10.78 -10.48 18.40
CA SER A 92 10.68 -11.02 19.77
C SER A 92 9.25 -11.41 20.20
N GLU A 93 8.24 -11.05 19.41
CA GLU A 93 6.82 -11.22 19.76
C GLU A 93 6.13 -12.33 18.94
N VAL A 94 6.91 -13.24 18.38
CA VAL A 94 6.40 -14.35 17.55
C VAL A 94 5.39 -15.22 18.29
N ASP A 95 5.66 -15.51 19.59
CA ASP A 95 4.75 -16.33 20.40
C ASP A 95 3.41 -15.63 20.61
N GLN A 96 3.40 -14.31 20.77
CA GLN A 96 2.18 -13.51 20.88
C GLN A 96 1.37 -13.54 19.59
N LEU A 97 2.02 -13.50 18.43
CA LEU A 97 1.35 -13.63 17.14
C LEU A 97 0.69 -15.00 17.01
N ILE A 98 1.37 -16.08 17.37
CA ILE A 98 0.83 -17.43 17.31
C ILE A 98 -0.42 -17.53 18.18
N GLU A 99 -0.39 -17.01 19.40
CA GLU A 99 -1.55 -16.97 20.28
C GLU A 99 -2.71 -16.13 19.72
N THR A 100 -2.40 -15.01 19.10
CA THR A 100 -3.41 -14.18 18.42
C THR A 100 -4.12 -14.98 17.32
N LEU A 101 -3.37 -15.74 16.52
CA LEU A 101 -3.94 -16.57 15.46
C LEU A 101 -4.72 -17.78 15.99
N ARG A 102 -4.29 -18.37 17.11
CA ARG A 102 -5.05 -19.45 17.76
C ARG A 102 -6.41 -19.00 18.29
N LYS A 103 -6.48 -17.78 18.77
CA LYS A 103 -7.72 -17.16 19.32
C LYS A 103 -8.48 -16.35 18.30
N ASP A 104 -8.06 -16.41 17.03
CA ASP A 104 -8.64 -15.60 15.96
C ASP A 104 -10.13 -15.89 15.78
N ASN A 105 -10.92 -14.83 15.72
CA ASN A 105 -12.37 -14.88 15.50
C ASN A 105 -12.77 -14.31 14.12
N GLY A 106 -11.79 -13.99 13.26
CA GLY A 106 -12.00 -13.38 11.97
C GLY A 106 -12.02 -11.85 11.96
N ASP A 107 -11.81 -11.21 13.08
CA ASP A 107 -11.77 -9.74 13.17
C ASP A 107 -10.64 -9.18 12.32
N LYS A 108 -10.93 -8.04 11.69
CA LYS A 108 -10.00 -7.39 10.76
C LYS A 108 -10.06 -5.89 10.85
N ILE A 109 -8.93 -5.27 10.51
CA ILE A 109 -8.82 -3.84 10.25
C ILE A 109 -8.56 -3.68 8.75
N SER A 110 -9.38 -2.86 8.08
CA SER A 110 -9.30 -2.70 6.63
C SER A 110 -8.99 -1.26 6.24
N TYR A 111 -8.18 -1.11 5.18
CA TYR A 111 -7.78 0.19 4.66
C TYR A 111 -8.04 0.27 3.15
N PRO A 112 -8.33 1.49 2.64
CA PRO A 112 -8.61 1.70 1.23
C PRO A 112 -7.37 1.50 0.36
N LEU A 113 -7.61 1.09 -0.89
CA LEU A 113 -6.62 0.89 -1.93
C LEU A 113 -6.85 1.85 -3.09
N LEU A 114 -5.79 2.13 -3.83
CA LEU A 114 -5.84 2.92 -5.06
C LEU A 114 -6.05 2.01 -6.26
N ASN A 115 -7.05 2.33 -7.08
CA ASN A 115 -7.21 1.76 -8.42
C ASN A 115 -6.55 2.68 -9.44
N VAL A 116 -5.72 2.12 -10.31
CA VAL A 116 -4.99 2.86 -11.35
C VAL A 116 -5.27 2.23 -12.69
N THR A 117 -5.77 3.00 -13.65
CA THR A 117 -5.96 2.55 -15.03
C THR A 117 -5.17 3.43 -15.98
N LEU A 118 -4.19 2.83 -16.65
CA LEU A 118 -3.40 3.44 -17.71
C LEU A 118 -4.03 3.12 -19.06
N THR A 119 -4.32 4.12 -19.86
CA THR A 119 -4.83 3.97 -21.23
C THR A 119 -3.82 4.53 -22.22
N LEU A 120 -3.43 3.72 -23.19
CA LEU A 120 -2.55 4.13 -24.28
C LEU A 120 -3.35 4.77 -25.43
N ALA A 121 -2.65 5.50 -26.31
CA ALA A 121 -3.25 6.16 -27.46
C ALA A 121 -3.94 5.20 -28.44
N ASP A 122 -3.48 3.94 -28.52
CA ASP A 122 -4.08 2.88 -29.34
C ASP A 122 -5.31 2.23 -28.71
N GLY A 123 -5.73 2.68 -27.51
CA GLY A 123 -6.91 2.18 -26.78
C GLY A 123 -6.66 1.03 -25.83
N ARG A 124 -5.45 0.45 -25.79
CA ARG A 124 -5.13 -0.58 -24.78
C ARG A 124 -5.16 0.02 -23.39
N SER A 125 -5.68 -0.73 -22.42
CA SER A 125 -5.77 -0.33 -21.02
C SER A 125 -5.16 -1.37 -20.10
N PHE A 126 -4.51 -0.89 -19.04
CA PHE A 126 -3.91 -1.72 -17.98
C PHE A 126 -4.39 -1.20 -16.63
N THR A 127 -4.88 -2.09 -15.80
CA THR A 127 -5.37 -1.75 -14.45
C THR A 127 -4.50 -2.39 -13.40
N SER A 128 -4.15 -1.62 -12.37
CA SER A 128 -3.36 -2.05 -11.22
C SER A 128 -3.96 -1.49 -9.94
N ILE A 129 -3.57 -2.07 -8.81
CA ILE A 129 -3.90 -1.53 -7.48
C ILE A 129 -2.63 -1.18 -6.73
N ALA A 130 -2.70 -0.13 -5.92
CA ALA A 130 -1.62 0.30 -5.05
C ALA A 130 -2.07 0.34 -3.59
N LEU A 131 -1.17 -0.07 -2.70
CA LEU A 131 -1.33 0.09 -1.26
C LEU A 131 -0.84 1.47 -0.82
N ASN A 132 0.29 1.94 -1.33
CA ASN A 132 0.87 3.25 -1.00
C ASN A 132 0.48 4.34 -1.99
N GLU A 133 0.98 4.27 -3.21
CA GLU A 133 0.78 5.30 -4.22
C GLU A 133 1.07 4.80 -5.64
N ALA A 134 0.62 5.60 -6.59
CA ALA A 134 1.07 5.54 -7.97
C ALA A 134 1.52 6.92 -8.44
N ALA A 135 2.60 6.97 -9.19
CA ALA A 135 3.15 8.22 -9.72
C ALA A 135 3.43 8.09 -11.21
N ILE A 136 3.10 9.14 -11.96
CA ILE A 136 3.39 9.26 -13.39
C ILE A 136 4.45 10.32 -13.62
N LYS A 137 5.50 9.98 -14.38
CA LYS A 137 6.59 10.86 -14.75
C LYS A 137 6.90 10.74 -16.23
N ARG A 138 7.30 11.85 -16.86
CA ARG A 138 7.91 11.81 -18.19
C ARG A 138 9.41 11.57 -18.06
N ASN A 139 9.96 10.63 -18.82
CA ASN A 139 11.34 10.18 -18.60
C ASN A 139 12.42 11.15 -19.09
N GLU A 140 12.20 11.84 -20.19
CA GLU A 140 13.26 12.57 -20.88
C GLU A 140 13.20 14.08 -20.65
N LYS A 141 12.04 14.62 -20.32
CA LYS A 141 11.79 16.06 -20.22
C LYS A 141 10.69 16.36 -19.24
N THR A 142 10.46 17.63 -19.00
CA THR A 142 9.32 18.11 -18.22
C THR A 142 8.01 17.52 -18.72
N MET A 143 7.23 16.99 -17.81
CA MET A 143 5.88 16.52 -18.07
C MET A 143 4.93 17.71 -18.18
N ALA A 144 4.09 17.67 -19.17
CA ALA A 144 2.95 18.55 -19.30
C ALA A 144 1.68 17.70 -19.32
N ALA A 145 0.71 18.02 -18.49
CA ALA A 145 -0.52 17.22 -18.36
C ALA A 145 -1.70 18.09 -17.93
N ASP A 146 -2.87 17.76 -18.43
CA ASP A 146 -4.12 18.29 -17.92
C ASP A 146 -4.61 17.37 -16.79
N VAL A 147 -4.94 17.97 -15.66
CA VAL A 147 -5.46 17.28 -14.48
C VAL A 147 -6.94 17.56 -14.38
N CYS A 148 -7.76 16.52 -14.42
CA CYS A 148 -9.19 16.58 -14.22
C CYS A 148 -9.58 15.95 -12.88
N LEU A 149 -10.44 16.62 -12.16
CA LEU A 149 -11.06 16.12 -10.94
C LEU A 149 -12.53 15.85 -11.21
N ASN A 150 -12.91 14.59 -11.11
CA ASN A 150 -14.28 14.13 -11.40
C ASN A 150 -14.79 14.64 -12.76
N ASP A 151 -13.97 14.48 -13.81
CA ASP A 151 -14.21 14.89 -15.20
C ASP A 151 -14.20 16.40 -15.46
N VAL A 152 -13.86 17.22 -14.48
CA VAL A 152 -13.74 18.67 -14.63
C VAL A 152 -12.27 19.07 -14.69
N LEU A 153 -11.86 19.78 -15.72
CA LEU A 153 -10.51 20.31 -15.83
C LEU A 153 -10.20 21.22 -14.65
N PHE A 154 -9.19 20.85 -13.88
CA PHE A 154 -8.76 21.61 -12.70
C PHE A 154 -7.53 22.46 -12.96
N GLU A 155 -6.48 21.85 -13.54
CA GLU A 155 -5.22 22.57 -13.84
C GLU A 155 -4.49 21.96 -15.02
N SER A 156 -3.62 22.78 -15.63
CA SER A 156 -2.63 22.34 -16.62
C SER A 156 -1.27 22.31 -15.94
N PHE A 157 -0.80 21.11 -15.68
CA PHE A 157 0.41 20.84 -14.92
C PHE A 157 1.66 20.93 -15.80
N ARG A 158 2.75 21.47 -15.23
CA ARG A 158 4.11 21.41 -15.76
C ARG A 158 5.04 21.03 -14.60
N GLY A 159 5.88 20.02 -14.78
CA GLY A 159 6.83 19.57 -13.76
C GLY A 159 7.40 18.21 -14.10
N ASP A 160 7.97 17.53 -13.11
CA ASP A 160 8.54 16.20 -13.30
C ASP A 160 7.47 15.12 -13.34
N GLY A 161 6.44 15.25 -12.52
CA GLY A 161 5.38 14.26 -12.44
C GLY A 161 4.31 14.58 -11.41
N LEU A 162 3.41 13.63 -11.25
CA LEU A 162 2.30 13.69 -10.29
C LEU A 162 2.18 12.36 -9.56
N SER A 163 1.92 12.43 -8.26
CA SER A 163 1.70 11.26 -7.40
C SER A 163 0.31 11.27 -6.81
N VAL A 164 -0.34 10.11 -6.80
CA VAL A 164 -1.62 9.89 -6.12
C VAL A 164 -1.43 8.83 -5.04
N SER A 165 -1.76 9.18 -3.81
CA SER A 165 -1.53 8.38 -2.62
C SER A 165 -2.83 7.94 -1.97
N THR A 166 -2.81 6.74 -1.38
CA THR A 166 -3.80 6.28 -0.42
C THR A 166 -3.57 6.94 0.94
N PRO A 167 -4.52 6.86 1.88
CA PRO A 167 -4.30 7.32 3.25
C PRO A 167 -3.13 6.61 3.94
N THR A 168 -3.04 5.28 3.82
CA THR A 168 -1.92 4.50 4.38
C THR A 168 -0.60 4.86 3.71
N GLY A 169 -0.61 5.19 2.44
CA GLY A 169 0.57 5.64 1.69
C GLY A 169 0.96 7.10 1.93
N SER A 170 0.16 7.86 2.68
CA SER A 170 0.46 9.28 2.94
C SER A 170 1.79 9.49 3.66
N THR A 171 2.24 8.52 4.44
CA THR A 171 3.54 8.52 5.15
C THR A 171 4.71 8.01 4.31
N ALA A 172 4.46 7.50 3.11
CA ALA A 172 5.49 7.01 2.18
C ALA A 172 5.98 8.15 1.26
N TYR A 173 6.09 7.90 -0.04
CA TYR A 173 6.59 8.88 -1.02
C TYR A 173 5.84 10.22 -0.97
N ASN A 174 4.53 10.17 -0.75
CA ASN A 174 3.68 11.36 -0.57
C ASN A 174 4.27 12.36 0.44
N LYS A 175 4.77 11.86 1.57
CA LYS A 175 5.36 12.74 2.60
C LYS A 175 6.63 13.41 2.10
N SER A 176 7.47 12.70 1.36
CA SER A 176 8.69 13.27 0.74
C SER A 176 8.38 14.40 -0.23
N LEU A 177 7.20 14.36 -0.84
CA LEU A 177 6.71 15.38 -1.78
C LEU A 177 6.03 16.57 -1.08
N GLY A 178 6.02 16.60 0.24
CA GLY A 178 5.34 17.64 1.02
C GLY A 178 3.85 17.40 1.22
N GLY A 179 3.36 16.19 0.96
CA GLY A 179 1.96 15.82 1.21
C GLY A 179 1.64 15.72 2.68
N ALA A 180 0.36 15.83 3.00
CA ALA A 180 -0.16 15.71 4.36
C ALA A 180 -0.22 14.24 4.80
N VAL A 181 0.04 14.01 6.08
CA VAL A 181 -0.17 12.73 6.73
C VAL A 181 -1.66 12.56 7.01
N LEU A 182 -2.27 11.51 6.48
CA LEU A 182 -3.67 11.19 6.68
C LEU A 182 -3.81 9.97 7.58
N HIS A 183 -4.76 10.03 8.51
CA HIS A 183 -5.12 8.84 9.27
C HIS A 183 -5.67 7.75 8.32
N PRO A 184 -5.28 6.48 8.45
CA PRO A 184 -5.65 5.42 7.50
C PRO A 184 -7.15 5.15 7.37
N THR A 185 -7.95 5.56 8.35
CA THR A 185 -9.41 5.41 8.32
C THR A 185 -10.12 6.42 7.42
N ILE A 186 -9.43 7.46 6.97
CA ILE A 186 -10.00 8.47 6.06
C ILE A 186 -10.01 7.91 4.65
N GLU A 187 -11.19 7.75 4.06
CA GLU A 187 -11.34 7.25 2.69
C GLU A 187 -11.23 8.41 1.69
N ALA A 188 -10.02 8.75 1.31
CA ALA A 188 -9.70 9.81 0.37
C ALA A 188 -8.44 9.46 -0.43
N LEU A 189 -8.21 10.15 -1.53
CA LEU A 189 -6.95 10.12 -2.27
C LEU A 189 -6.25 11.46 -2.14
N GLN A 190 -4.93 11.46 -2.23
CA GLN A 190 -4.14 12.68 -2.19
C GLN A 190 -3.28 12.80 -3.44
N LEU A 191 -3.44 13.93 -4.13
CA LEU A 191 -2.64 14.29 -5.29
C LEU A 191 -1.53 15.24 -4.85
N THR A 192 -0.29 14.90 -5.16
CA THR A 192 0.89 15.72 -4.91
C THR A 192 1.68 15.97 -6.18
N GLU A 193 2.24 17.17 -6.30
CA GLU A 193 3.06 17.57 -7.42
C GLU A 193 4.53 17.18 -7.20
N ILE A 194 5.20 16.75 -8.27
CA ILE A 194 6.63 16.46 -8.26
C ILE A 194 7.34 17.56 -9.07
N ALA A 195 8.07 18.41 -8.37
CA ALA A 195 8.87 19.50 -8.94
C ALA A 195 8.07 20.34 -9.97
N SER A 196 6.93 20.86 -9.54
CA SER A 196 6.08 21.70 -10.39
C SER A 196 6.75 23.02 -10.78
N LEU A 197 6.49 23.46 -11.99
CA LEU A 197 6.91 24.77 -12.50
C LEU A 197 5.75 25.76 -12.28
N ASN A 198 6.04 26.81 -11.53
CA ASN A 198 5.11 27.91 -11.30
C ASN A 198 5.77 29.23 -11.66
N ASN A 199 5.23 29.92 -12.66
CA ASN A 199 5.67 31.23 -13.10
C ASN A 199 4.47 32.04 -13.63
N ARG A 200 4.71 33.09 -14.39
CA ARG A 200 3.64 33.91 -14.95
C ARG A 200 2.77 33.21 -15.98
N VAL A 201 3.31 32.19 -16.66
CA VAL A 201 2.65 31.45 -17.76
C VAL A 201 2.02 30.15 -17.26
N TYR A 202 2.74 29.42 -16.38
CA TYR A 202 2.31 28.11 -15.86
C TYR A 202 2.00 28.23 -14.38
N ARG A 203 0.77 27.84 -14.01
CA ARG A 203 0.33 27.85 -12.63
C ARG A 203 -0.37 26.55 -12.30
N THR A 204 0.09 25.94 -11.21
CA THR A 204 -0.59 24.83 -10.54
C THR A 204 -1.09 25.27 -9.18
N LEU A 205 -1.87 24.44 -8.51
CA LEU A 205 -2.31 24.72 -7.15
C LEU A 205 -1.13 24.94 -6.19
N GLY A 206 -0.03 24.20 -6.41
CA GLY A 206 1.17 24.29 -5.57
C GLY A 206 1.03 23.68 -4.19
N SER A 207 -0.12 23.08 -3.90
CA SER A 207 -0.43 22.43 -2.61
C SER A 207 -0.93 21.02 -2.86
N PRO A 208 -0.70 20.09 -1.91
CA PRO A 208 -1.37 18.79 -1.94
C PRO A 208 -2.89 18.94 -1.99
N LEU A 209 -3.55 18.08 -2.74
CA LEU A 209 -4.99 18.10 -2.95
C LEU A 209 -5.60 16.78 -2.47
N ILE A 210 -6.64 16.87 -1.65
CA ILE A 210 -7.34 15.71 -1.11
C ILE A 210 -8.70 15.58 -1.78
N VAL A 211 -8.93 14.42 -2.39
CA VAL A 211 -10.12 14.10 -3.17
C VAL A 211 -10.95 13.06 -2.41
N PRO A 212 -12.26 13.27 -2.25
CA PRO A 212 -13.10 12.33 -1.52
C PRO A 212 -13.31 11.01 -2.27
N LYS A 213 -13.75 10.00 -1.56
CA LYS A 213 -13.90 8.61 -2.00
C LYS A 213 -14.59 8.41 -3.35
N HIS A 214 -15.61 9.21 -3.65
CA HIS A 214 -16.45 9.01 -4.84
C HIS A 214 -15.97 9.78 -6.07
N GLU A 215 -14.91 10.55 -5.93
CA GLU A 215 -14.33 11.31 -7.03
C GLU A 215 -13.10 10.60 -7.60
N LYS A 216 -12.87 10.80 -8.88
CA LYS A 216 -11.69 10.29 -9.58
C LYS A 216 -10.76 11.43 -9.98
N ILE A 217 -9.48 11.09 -10.10
CA ILE A 217 -8.45 11.95 -10.65
C ILE A 217 -8.06 11.38 -12.01
N THR A 218 -8.07 12.21 -13.05
CA THR A 218 -7.62 11.80 -14.38
C THR A 218 -6.50 12.72 -14.84
N ILE A 219 -5.40 12.14 -15.28
CA ILE A 219 -4.23 12.86 -15.79
C ILE A 219 -4.11 12.55 -17.28
N TYR A 220 -4.15 13.60 -18.09
CA TYR A 220 -3.98 13.54 -19.54
C TYR A 220 -2.63 14.13 -19.91
N PRO A 221 -1.57 13.32 -20.15
CA PRO A 221 -0.32 13.83 -20.71
C PRO A 221 -0.58 14.52 -22.05
N THR A 222 -0.03 15.71 -22.22
CA THR A 222 -0.26 16.53 -23.43
C THR A 222 0.91 16.50 -24.39
N ARG A 223 2.01 15.84 -24.04
CA ARG A 223 3.20 15.69 -24.87
C ARG A 223 3.50 14.23 -25.15
N MET A 224 3.94 13.96 -26.36
CA MET A 224 4.43 12.65 -26.73
C MET A 224 5.74 12.32 -26.01
N GLY A 225 6.05 11.05 -25.88
CA GLY A 225 7.30 10.58 -25.29
C GLY A 225 7.11 9.37 -24.41
N SER A 226 8.17 9.02 -23.70
CA SER A 226 8.19 7.92 -22.76
C SER A 226 7.75 8.39 -21.38
N TYR A 227 6.82 7.63 -20.79
CA TYR A 227 6.31 7.86 -19.44
C TYR A 227 6.53 6.64 -18.57
N THR A 228 6.85 6.85 -17.31
CA THR A 228 6.92 5.78 -16.31
C THR A 228 5.81 5.97 -15.30
N LEU A 229 4.97 4.95 -15.18
CA LEU A 229 4.01 4.80 -14.11
C LEU A 229 4.61 3.87 -13.06
N SER A 230 4.82 4.37 -11.87
CA SER A 230 5.18 3.55 -10.71
C SER A 230 3.93 3.25 -9.89
N VAL A 231 3.74 1.99 -9.51
CA VAL A 231 2.64 1.52 -8.66
C VAL A 231 3.29 0.79 -7.50
N ASP A 232 3.31 1.42 -6.34
CA ASP A 232 4.10 0.97 -5.20
C ASP A 232 5.58 0.83 -5.61
N ASN A 233 6.15 -0.36 -5.58
CA ASN A 233 7.52 -0.63 -6.00
C ASN A 233 7.66 -1.18 -7.43
N LYS A 234 6.58 -1.26 -8.18
CA LYS A 234 6.58 -1.71 -9.58
C LYS A 234 6.59 -0.53 -10.53
N THR A 235 7.31 -0.65 -11.64
CA THR A 235 7.40 0.39 -12.66
C THR A 235 6.97 -0.14 -14.02
N TYR A 236 6.22 0.68 -14.74
CA TYR A 236 5.74 0.40 -16.08
C TYR A 236 6.10 1.57 -16.99
N THR A 237 6.89 1.29 -18.02
CA THR A 237 7.30 2.31 -19.00
C THR A 237 6.54 2.11 -20.30
N ASN A 238 5.86 3.15 -20.75
CA ASN A 238 5.07 3.15 -21.98
C ASN A 238 5.24 4.44 -22.76
N ARG A 239 5.08 4.34 -24.08
CA ARG A 239 4.99 5.48 -24.97
C ARG A 239 3.53 5.77 -25.32
N ASN A 240 3.25 7.03 -25.64
CA ASN A 240 1.94 7.45 -26.11
C ASN A 240 0.83 7.15 -25.10
N VAL A 241 1.03 7.54 -23.89
CA VAL A 241 0.01 7.47 -22.83
C VAL A 241 -1.07 8.49 -23.12
N LYS A 242 -2.32 8.02 -23.24
CA LYS A 242 -3.49 8.89 -23.43
C LYS A 242 -3.93 9.50 -22.10
N LYS A 243 -4.11 8.66 -21.08
CA LYS A 243 -4.54 9.08 -19.75
C LYS A 243 -4.21 8.06 -18.68
N VAL A 244 -4.16 8.52 -17.46
CA VAL A 244 -4.11 7.68 -16.24
C VAL A 244 -5.26 8.11 -15.33
N GLU A 245 -6.08 7.16 -14.93
CA GLU A 245 -7.24 7.38 -14.06
C GLU A 245 -6.98 6.78 -12.69
N PHE A 246 -7.29 7.53 -11.65
CA PHE A 246 -7.11 7.14 -10.25
C PHE A 246 -8.44 7.24 -9.50
N SER A 247 -8.78 6.19 -8.78
CA SER A 247 -9.97 6.13 -7.92
C SER A 247 -9.70 5.23 -6.73
N ILE A 248 -10.52 5.32 -5.70
CA ILE A 248 -10.47 4.35 -4.62
C ILE A 248 -11.04 3.02 -5.13
N ASP A 249 -10.27 1.95 -4.96
CA ASP A 249 -10.68 0.60 -5.36
C ASP A 249 -11.86 0.11 -4.49
N GLN A 250 -12.69 -0.75 -5.02
CA GLN A 250 -13.77 -1.38 -4.27
C GLN A 250 -13.24 -2.36 -3.21
N ARG A 251 -12.07 -2.94 -3.47
CA ARG A 251 -11.38 -3.83 -2.54
C ARG A 251 -10.61 -3.04 -1.51
N LYS A 252 -10.40 -3.65 -0.37
CA LYS A 252 -9.54 -3.13 0.70
C LYS A 252 -8.49 -4.15 1.06
N ILE A 253 -7.36 -3.69 1.60
CA ILE A 253 -6.46 -4.58 2.32
C ILE A 253 -7.00 -4.79 3.73
N SER A 254 -6.97 -6.04 4.21
CA SER A 254 -7.41 -6.39 5.56
C SER A 254 -6.26 -6.97 6.36
N PHE A 255 -6.11 -6.50 7.58
CA PHE A 255 -5.14 -6.99 8.54
C PHE A 255 -5.83 -7.77 9.65
N VAL A 256 -5.14 -8.77 10.20
CA VAL A 256 -5.58 -9.44 11.43
C VAL A 256 -5.66 -8.40 12.54
N ALA A 257 -6.81 -8.31 13.21
CA ALA A 257 -6.94 -7.41 14.36
C ALA A 257 -6.10 -7.95 15.52
N SER A 258 -5.30 -7.09 16.12
CA SER A 258 -4.36 -7.44 17.18
C SER A 258 -4.51 -6.51 18.36
N ALA A 259 -4.49 -7.09 19.58
CA ALA A 259 -4.42 -6.32 20.81
C ALA A 259 -3.09 -5.58 21.00
N SER A 260 -2.05 -6.00 20.28
CA SER A 260 -0.72 -5.38 20.29
C SER A 260 -0.57 -4.26 19.26
N HIS A 261 -1.67 -3.86 18.60
CA HIS A 261 -1.63 -2.85 17.57
C HIS A 261 -1.19 -1.49 18.12
N THR A 262 -0.02 -1.02 17.68
CA THR A 262 0.48 0.32 17.98
C THR A 262 -0.36 1.35 17.22
N SER A 263 -0.75 2.43 17.90
CA SER A 263 -1.56 3.48 17.25
C SER A 263 -0.83 4.12 16.08
N PHE A 264 -1.59 4.55 15.07
CA PHE A 264 -1.02 5.20 13.90
C PHE A 264 -0.19 6.43 14.26
N TRP A 265 -0.67 7.27 15.18
CA TRP A 265 0.03 8.49 15.57
C TRP A 265 1.33 8.22 16.34
N GLU A 266 1.40 7.15 17.13
CA GLU A 266 2.65 6.71 17.74
C GLU A 266 3.66 6.28 16.69
N ARG A 267 3.23 5.55 15.66
CA ARG A 267 4.09 5.15 14.52
C ARG A 267 4.62 6.37 13.76
N VAL A 268 3.77 7.37 13.51
CA VAL A 268 4.17 8.63 12.88
C VAL A 268 5.21 9.34 13.71
N ARG A 269 4.98 9.46 15.01
CA ARG A 269 5.94 10.12 15.93
C ARG A 269 7.28 9.40 15.93
N GLU A 270 7.30 8.09 16.11
CA GLU A 270 8.54 7.30 16.14
C GLU A 270 9.30 7.37 14.82
N SER A 271 8.59 7.35 13.70
CA SER A 271 9.23 7.34 12.37
C SER A 271 9.80 8.69 11.94
N PHE A 272 9.19 9.80 12.35
CA PHE A 272 9.53 11.12 11.81
C PHE A 272 10.04 12.13 12.83
N ILE A 273 9.68 11.99 14.09
CA ILE A 273 10.07 12.94 15.14
C ILE A 273 11.13 12.32 16.05
N GLY A 274 11.04 10.99 16.29
CA GLY A 274 11.90 10.28 17.22
C GLY A 274 11.48 10.47 18.68
N ASP A 275 12.26 9.91 19.60
CA ASP A 275 12.07 10.13 21.02
C ASP A 275 12.47 11.56 21.36
N MET A 276 11.59 12.28 22.04
CA MET A 276 11.99 13.53 22.67
C MET A 276 12.86 13.16 23.87
N GLU A 277 14.14 13.48 23.80
CA GLU A 277 15.00 13.44 25.00
C GLU A 277 14.39 14.39 26.03
N GLU A 278 14.08 13.86 27.21
CA GLU A 278 13.65 14.65 28.37
C GLU A 278 14.80 15.54 28.91
#